data_2dc2880be08934f79b2a18cb4a42457d
#
_entry.id   2dc2880be08934f79b2a18cb4a42457d
#
_cell.length_a   1.000
_cell.length_b   1.000
_cell.length_c   1.000
_cell.angle_alpha   90.00
_cell.angle_beta   90.00
_cell.angle_gamma   90.00
#
_symmetry.space_group_name_H-M   'P 1'
#
loop_
_entity.id
_entity.type
_entity.pdbx_description
1 polymer ?
#
loop_
_entity_poly.entity_id
_entity_poly.type
_entity_poly.pdbx_seq_one_letter_code
_entity_poly.pdbx_strand_id
1 'polypeptide(L)'
;ASAGRAVLFAGLTVAISVSGLALFGLDFVTKLGIGSALGVLTTVLIANSLLIAVLAKLGHKVDRLEVPFLRPLDDSETAREASIMGRWGRFVTRNAKPLFVVLLVLGLLLASTSGLVRLGASDQGTQPTDQTARRAYDLLAAGFGPGFNGPIPIVVDVNGDEEAAQRVYEGVRSLQGVASAGEPQFNDEKTVAIVFVTPDSAPQDETTGELVERLRGEVVPAATEGSEAAVYVSGLNAAFKDIGDRIYERLPWFLLYIIGVTFIVLAMAFRSIVVSLTAAV
;
A
#
# COMPACT_ATOMS: atom_id res chain seq x y z
N ALA A 1 12.35 15.68 -31.83
CA ALA A 1 12.02 14.24 -31.95
C ALA A 1 12.50 13.37 -30.77
N SER A 2 13.52 13.79 -30.01
CA SER A 2 14.07 13.01 -28.88
C SER A 2 13.26 13.15 -27.58
N ALA A 3 12.82 14.37 -27.24
CA ALA A 3 12.07 14.63 -26.01
C ALA A 3 10.73 13.89 -25.95
N GLY A 4 9.96 13.90 -27.03
CA GLY A 4 8.67 13.18 -27.08
C GLY A 4 8.81 11.67 -26.91
N ARG A 5 9.87 11.06 -27.44
CA ARG A 5 10.18 9.65 -27.20
C ARG A 5 10.51 9.37 -25.74
N ALA A 6 11.31 10.24 -25.10
CA ALA A 6 11.63 10.09 -23.68
C ALA A 6 10.38 10.17 -22.80
N VAL A 7 9.46 11.10 -23.09
CA VAL A 7 8.18 11.22 -22.37
C VAL A 7 7.31 9.97 -22.58
N LEU A 8 7.25 9.44 -23.81
CA LEU A 8 6.50 8.20 -24.09
C LEU A 8 7.06 7.01 -23.32
N PHE A 9 8.40 6.80 -23.34
CA PHE A 9 9.02 5.70 -22.59
C PHE A 9 8.83 5.86 -21.10
N ALA A 10 9.04 7.05 -20.55
CA ALA A 10 8.85 7.30 -19.13
C ALA A 10 7.39 7.07 -18.71
N GLY A 11 6.44 7.61 -19.46
CA GLY A 11 5.02 7.43 -19.15
C GLY A 11 4.54 5.99 -19.30
N LEU A 12 5.02 5.26 -20.32
CA LEU A 12 4.71 3.85 -20.49
C LEU A 12 5.26 3.01 -19.32
N THR A 13 6.50 3.28 -18.90
CA THR A 13 7.11 2.63 -17.74
C THR A 13 6.25 2.82 -16.49
N VAL A 14 5.86 4.06 -16.22
CA VAL A 14 5.02 4.37 -15.04
C VAL A 14 3.66 3.69 -15.16
N ALA A 15 2.99 3.75 -16.32
CA ALA A 15 1.68 3.13 -16.52
C ALA A 15 1.73 1.61 -16.29
N ILE A 16 2.74 0.94 -16.84
CA ILE A 16 2.93 -0.51 -16.65
C ILE A 16 3.26 -0.81 -15.19
N SER A 17 4.18 -0.06 -14.57
CA SER A 17 4.56 -0.29 -13.17
C SER A 17 3.37 -0.14 -12.21
N VAL A 18 2.55 0.90 -12.40
CA VAL A 18 1.36 1.14 -11.55
C VAL A 18 0.28 0.09 -11.81
N SER A 19 0.14 -0.42 -13.03
CA SER A 19 -0.79 -1.53 -13.31
C SER A 19 -0.43 -2.80 -12.54
N GLY A 20 0.83 -2.96 -12.13
CA GLY A 20 1.31 -4.05 -11.27
C GLY A 20 0.61 -4.14 -9.92
N LEU A 21 -0.06 -3.06 -9.45
CA LEU A 21 -0.91 -3.10 -8.26
C LEU A 21 -2.01 -4.16 -8.35
N ALA A 22 -2.40 -4.56 -9.55
CA ALA A 22 -3.35 -5.66 -9.77
C ALA A 22 -2.84 -7.01 -9.24
N LEU A 23 -1.52 -7.19 -9.08
CA LEU A 23 -0.92 -8.42 -8.55
C LEU A 23 -1.27 -8.67 -7.07
N PHE A 24 -1.66 -7.64 -6.32
CA PHE A 24 -2.11 -7.82 -4.94
C PHE A 24 -3.45 -8.60 -4.86
N GLY A 25 -4.25 -8.63 -5.94
CA GLY A 25 -5.51 -9.34 -5.98
C GLY A 25 -6.58 -8.74 -5.05
N LEU A 26 -6.45 -7.47 -4.71
CA LEU A 26 -7.42 -6.68 -3.95
C LEU A 26 -8.17 -5.77 -4.93
N ASP A 27 -9.48 -5.90 -5.01
CA ASP A 27 -10.31 -5.21 -5.99
C ASP A 27 -10.11 -3.70 -6.01
N PHE A 28 -10.07 -3.07 -4.83
CA PHE A 28 -9.90 -1.61 -4.74
C PHE A 28 -8.49 -1.19 -5.20
N VAL A 29 -7.43 -1.96 -4.87
CA VAL A 29 -6.04 -1.70 -5.28
C VAL A 29 -5.90 -1.90 -6.78
N THR A 30 -6.52 -2.94 -7.33
CA THR A 30 -6.54 -3.22 -8.77
C THR A 30 -7.20 -2.08 -9.54
N LYS A 31 -8.37 -1.61 -9.09
CA LYS A 31 -9.07 -0.48 -9.71
C LYS A 31 -8.26 0.81 -9.62
N LEU A 32 -7.61 1.06 -8.49
CA LEU A 32 -6.72 2.20 -8.29
C LEU A 32 -5.51 2.14 -9.25
N GLY A 33 -4.89 0.96 -9.39
CA GLY A 33 -3.76 0.73 -10.30
C GLY A 33 -4.14 0.96 -11.76
N ILE A 34 -5.22 0.36 -12.23
CA ILE A 34 -5.70 0.50 -13.61
C ILE A 34 -6.13 1.93 -13.89
N GLY A 35 -6.89 2.57 -12.98
CA GLY A 35 -7.33 3.95 -13.13
C GLY A 35 -6.14 4.92 -13.22
N SER A 36 -5.14 4.73 -12.36
CA SER A 36 -3.90 5.53 -12.40
C SER A 36 -3.10 5.31 -13.68
N ALA A 37 -2.98 4.07 -14.16
CA ALA A 37 -2.30 3.76 -15.42
C ALA A 37 -2.98 4.45 -16.61
N LEU A 38 -4.31 4.42 -16.69
CA LEU A 38 -5.08 5.14 -17.72
C LEU A 38 -4.88 6.65 -17.62
N GLY A 39 -4.85 7.20 -16.40
CA GLY A 39 -4.56 8.62 -16.16
C GLY A 39 -3.18 9.02 -16.67
N VAL A 40 -2.16 8.21 -16.39
CA VAL A 40 -0.79 8.42 -16.88
C VAL A 40 -0.76 8.36 -18.41
N LEU A 41 -1.36 7.35 -19.04
CA LEU A 41 -1.40 7.22 -20.50
C LEU A 41 -2.09 8.42 -21.16
N THR A 42 -3.21 8.85 -20.58
CA THR A 42 -3.93 10.05 -21.06
C THR A 42 -3.05 11.30 -20.97
N THR A 43 -2.36 11.48 -19.84
CA THR A 43 -1.43 12.61 -19.65
C THR A 43 -0.29 12.59 -20.66
N VAL A 44 0.29 11.42 -20.93
CA VAL A 44 1.36 11.25 -21.94
C VAL A 44 0.86 11.57 -23.34
N LEU A 45 -0.34 11.12 -23.70
CA LEU A 45 -0.97 11.45 -24.98
C LEU A 45 -1.19 12.97 -25.14
N ILE A 46 -1.72 13.62 -24.10
CA ILE A 46 -1.93 15.07 -24.08
C ILE A 46 -0.59 15.81 -24.18
N ALA A 47 0.42 15.39 -23.40
CA ALA A 47 1.74 16.02 -23.43
C ALA A 47 2.42 15.91 -24.82
N ASN A 48 2.28 14.77 -25.48
CA ASN A 48 2.88 14.56 -26.81
C ASN A 48 2.06 15.11 -27.98
N SER A 49 0.81 15.50 -27.78
CA SER A 49 -0.06 16.06 -28.83
C SER A 49 -0.38 17.54 -28.58
N LEU A 50 -1.14 17.81 -27.52
CA LEU A 50 -1.67 19.15 -27.24
C LEU A 50 -0.55 20.13 -26.88
N LEU A 51 0.42 19.75 -26.05
CA LEU A 51 1.52 20.62 -25.67
C LEU A 51 2.35 21.02 -26.90
N ILE A 52 2.66 20.08 -27.79
CA ILE A 52 3.39 20.35 -29.03
C ILE A 52 2.58 21.26 -29.94
N ALA A 53 1.27 21.04 -30.08
CA ALA A 53 0.39 21.89 -30.89
C ALA A 53 0.30 23.32 -30.32
N VAL A 54 0.22 23.47 -29.00
CA VAL A 54 0.22 24.77 -28.32
C VAL A 54 1.56 25.49 -28.52
N LEU A 55 2.69 24.80 -28.33
CA LEU A 55 4.02 25.37 -28.55
C LEU A 55 4.22 25.80 -30.02
N ALA A 56 3.78 24.98 -30.98
CA ALA A 56 3.84 25.33 -32.41
C ALA A 56 3.00 26.56 -32.74
N LYS A 57 1.83 26.72 -32.08
CA LYS A 57 0.96 27.89 -32.25
C LYS A 57 1.54 29.18 -31.61
N LEU A 58 2.20 29.03 -30.46
CA LEU A 58 2.82 30.16 -29.75
C LEU A 58 4.10 30.63 -30.43
N GLY A 59 4.83 29.74 -31.11
CA GLY A 59 6.07 30.04 -31.82
C GLY A 59 7.04 30.85 -30.94
N HIS A 60 7.65 31.89 -31.48
CA HIS A 60 8.61 32.78 -30.81
C HIS A 60 8.04 33.57 -29.62
N LYS A 61 6.71 33.51 -29.37
CA LYS A 61 6.12 34.16 -28.19
C LYS A 61 6.46 33.42 -26.88
N VAL A 62 6.87 32.17 -27.00
CA VAL A 62 7.34 31.36 -25.82
C VAL A 62 8.60 32.00 -25.21
N ASP A 63 9.49 32.56 -26.05
CA ASP A 63 10.77 33.14 -25.62
C ASP A 63 10.60 34.55 -24.99
N ARG A 64 9.39 35.11 -25.03
CA ARG A 64 9.12 36.44 -24.45
C ARG A 64 9.11 36.47 -22.90
N LEU A 65 8.98 35.31 -22.27
CA LEU A 65 9.00 35.14 -20.80
C LEU A 65 10.33 34.55 -20.30
N GLU A 66 11.44 35.07 -20.86
CA GLU A 66 12.75 34.71 -20.32
C GLU A 66 12.86 35.12 -18.85
N VAL A 67 13.26 34.16 -18.00
CA VAL A 67 13.50 34.44 -16.60
C VAL A 67 14.86 35.14 -16.50
N PRO A 68 14.91 36.42 -16.06
CA PRO A 68 16.12 37.23 -16.16
C PRO A 68 17.31 36.70 -15.33
N PHE A 69 17.08 35.75 -14.43
CA PHE A 69 18.13 35.12 -13.65
C PHE A 69 18.70 33.80 -14.24
N LEU A 70 18.08 33.27 -15.28
CA LEU A 70 18.55 32.09 -16.00
C LEU A 70 19.21 32.56 -17.30
N ARG A 71 20.49 32.88 -17.25
CA ARG A 71 21.27 33.08 -18.46
C ARG A 71 21.20 31.83 -19.32
N PRO A 72 21.01 31.93 -20.67
CA PRO A 72 21.16 30.81 -21.56
C PRO A 72 22.51 30.14 -21.24
N LEU A 73 22.50 28.84 -21.00
CA LEU A 73 23.74 28.07 -20.86
C LEU A 73 24.45 28.19 -22.21
N ASP A 74 25.57 28.89 -22.23
CA ASP A 74 26.44 28.91 -23.38
C ASP A 74 26.76 27.47 -23.73
N ASP A 75 26.45 27.06 -25.00
CA ASP A 75 26.58 25.66 -25.45
C ASP A 75 28.06 25.21 -25.55
N SER A 76 29.02 26.09 -25.19
CA SER A 76 30.43 25.72 -25.12
C SER A 76 30.67 24.65 -24.05
N GLU A 77 31.48 23.63 -24.37
CA GLU A 77 31.86 22.57 -23.43
C GLU A 77 32.42 23.12 -22.11
N THR A 78 33.17 24.24 -22.19
CA THR A 78 33.72 24.92 -21.04
C THR A 78 32.69 25.54 -20.10
N ALA A 79 31.58 26.07 -20.65
CA ALA A 79 30.51 26.63 -19.82
C ALA A 79 29.66 25.53 -19.17
N ARG A 80 29.42 24.41 -19.87
CA ARG A 80 28.79 23.21 -19.30
C ARG A 80 29.60 22.61 -18.18
N GLU A 81 30.93 22.56 -18.34
CA GLU A 81 31.82 22.07 -17.30
C GLU A 81 31.94 23.01 -16.08
N ALA A 82 31.82 24.30 -16.28
CA ALA A 82 31.85 25.29 -15.19
C ALA A 82 30.51 25.34 -14.42
N SER A 83 29.42 24.79 -14.99
CA SER A 83 28.11 24.78 -14.37
C SER A 83 28.09 23.94 -13.08
N ILE A 84 27.16 24.24 -12.17
CA ILE A 84 26.96 23.46 -10.92
C ILE A 84 26.72 21.99 -11.26
N MET A 85 25.95 21.70 -12.31
CA MET A 85 25.68 20.32 -12.77
C MET A 85 26.94 19.62 -13.32
N GLY A 86 27.78 20.35 -14.08
CA GLY A 86 29.04 19.82 -14.58
C GLY A 86 30.02 19.50 -13.44
N ARG A 87 30.11 20.38 -12.44
CA ARG A 87 30.91 20.13 -11.22
C ARG A 87 30.41 18.92 -10.44
N TRP A 88 29.10 18.81 -10.25
CA TRP A 88 28.47 17.65 -9.63
C TRP A 88 28.72 16.36 -10.41
N GLY A 89 28.54 16.36 -11.71
CA GLY A 89 28.82 15.22 -12.57
C GLY A 89 30.29 14.75 -12.46
N ARG A 90 31.24 15.65 -12.48
CA ARG A 90 32.67 15.32 -12.26
C ARG A 90 32.93 14.76 -10.85
N PHE A 91 32.34 15.34 -9.83
CA PHE A 91 32.45 14.83 -8.47
C PHE A 91 31.93 13.38 -8.37
N VAL A 92 30.75 13.11 -8.93
CA VAL A 92 30.15 11.76 -8.94
C VAL A 92 31.01 10.77 -9.71
N THR A 93 31.47 11.12 -10.92
CA THR A 93 32.30 10.22 -11.74
C THR A 93 33.67 9.97 -11.12
N ARG A 94 34.28 10.98 -10.53
CA ARG A 94 35.58 10.84 -9.83
C ARG A 94 35.46 10.00 -8.57
N ASN A 95 34.36 10.08 -7.87
CA ASN A 95 34.09 9.35 -6.62
C ASN A 95 33.05 8.25 -6.76
N ALA A 96 32.90 7.67 -7.95
CA ALA A 96 31.85 6.71 -8.22
C ALA A 96 31.86 5.49 -7.26
N LYS A 97 33.05 4.93 -6.97
CA LYS A 97 33.18 3.77 -6.07
C LYS A 97 32.77 4.08 -4.62
N PRO A 98 33.34 5.12 -3.95
CA PRO A 98 32.91 5.43 -2.58
C PRO A 98 31.44 5.88 -2.50
N LEU A 99 30.96 6.65 -3.48
CA LEU A 99 29.53 7.03 -3.54
C LEU A 99 28.62 5.82 -3.67
N PHE A 100 29.00 4.86 -4.53
CA PHE A 100 28.22 3.60 -4.65
C PHE A 100 28.15 2.86 -3.31
N VAL A 101 29.28 2.71 -2.61
CA VAL A 101 29.31 2.05 -1.30
C VAL A 101 28.45 2.80 -0.27
N VAL A 102 28.57 4.13 -0.21
CA VAL A 102 27.78 4.96 0.72
C VAL A 102 26.29 4.84 0.42
N LEU A 103 25.89 4.93 -0.84
CA LEU A 103 24.50 4.80 -1.24
C LEU A 103 23.95 3.38 -1.00
N LEU A 104 24.78 2.35 -1.25
CA LEU A 104 24.41 0.97 -0.95
C LEU A 104 24.19 0.76 0.54
N VAL A 105 25.13 1.23 1.38
CA VAL A 105 25.00 1.12 2.85
C VAL A 105 23.80 1.91 3.34
N LEU A 106 23.57 3.11 2.83
CA LEU A 106 22.38 3.91 3.16
C LEU A 106 21.10 3.21 2.73
N GLY A 107 21.08 2.65 1.52
CA GLY A 107 19.94 1.86 1.01
C GLY A 107 19.66 0.63 1.88
N LEU A 108 20.68 -0.12 2.26
CA LEU A 108 20.55 -1.27 3.16
C LEU A 108 20.07 -0.87 4.56
N LEU A 109 20.56 0.24 5.10
CA LEU A 109 20.10 0.80 6.37
C LEU A 109 18.61 1.19 6.29
N LEU A 110 18.20 1.86 5.23
CA LEU A 110 16.78 2.18 5.02
C LEU A 110 15.95 0.92 4.79
N ALA A 111 16.43 -0.04 4.03
CA ALA A 111 15.76 -1.32 3.82
C ALA A 111 15.63 -2.13 5.12
N SER A 112 16.60 -2.08 6.02
CA SER A 112 16.52 -2.78 7.31
C SER A 112 15.39 -2.27 8.20
N THR A 113 14.99 -1.01 8.05
CA THR A 113 13.83 -0.45 8.79
C THR A 113 12.48 -0.91 8.24
N SER A 114 12.44 -1.49 7.03
CA SER A 114 11.18 -1.96 6.43
C SER A 114 10.53 -3.10 7.23
N GLY A 115 11.33 -3.91 7.94
CA GLY A 115 10.83 -4.94 8.85
C GLY A 115 10.12 -4.39 10.10
N LEU A 116 10.28 -3.09 10.39
CA LEU A 116 9.59 -2.40 11.49
C LEU A 116 8.27 -1.74 11.03
N VAL A 117 8.03 -1.71 9.73
CA VAL A 117 6.80 -1.12 9.17
C VAL A 117 5.67 -2.12 9.36
N ARG A 118 4.66 -1.73 10.14
CA ARG A 118 3.44 -2.51 10.32
C ARG A 118 2.37 -2.00 9.37
N LEU A 119 1.78 -2.93 8.63
CA LEU A 119 0.60 -2.65 7.82
C LEU A 119 -0.63 -2.78 8.73
N GLY A 120 -1.03 -1.67 9.32
CA GLY A 120 -2.22 -1.58 10.17
C GLY A 120 -3.29 -0.69 9.57
N ALA A 121 -4.50 -0.80 10.10
CA ALA A 121 -5.57 0.11 9.76
C ALA A 121 -5.43 1.45 10.46
N SER A 122 -5.66 2.51 9.72
CA SER A 122 -5.88 3.82 10.32
C SER A 122 -7.34 3.92 10.75
N ASP A 123 -7.57 4.03 12.05
CA ASP A 123 -8.88 4.31 12.64
C ASP A 123 -8.95 5.73 13.24
N GLN A 124 -10.04 6.03 13.96
CA GLN A 124 -10.20 7.31 14.63
C GLN A 124 -9.15 7.56 15.73
N GLY A 125 -8.54 6.49 16.27
CA GLY A 125 -7.48 6.55 17.27
C GLY A 125 -6.15 7.11 16.73
N THR A 126 -5.96 7.16 15.40
CA THR A 126 -4.78 7.73 14.76
C THR A 126 -4.96 9.20 14.34
N GLN A 127 -6.17 9.77 14.50
CA GLN A 127 -6.45 11.14 14.12
C GLN A 127 -5.92 12.15 15.16
N PRO A 128 -5.73 13.42 14.77
CA PRO A 128 -5.35 14.49 15.70
C PRO A 128 -6.35 14.61 16.86
N THR A 129 -5.84 14.90 18.06
CA THR A 129 -6.62 14.92 19.31
C THR A 129 -7.65 16.05 19.40
N ASP A 130 -7.58 17.03 18.55
CA ASP A 130 -8.53 18.14 18.43
C ASP A 130 -9.80 17.76 17.67
N GLN A 131 -9.78 16.66 16.93
CA GLN A 131 -10.94 16.19 16.16
C GLN A 131 -11.99 15.54 17.05
N THR A 132 -13.26 15.81 16.74
CA THR A 132 -14.40 15.26 17.49
C THR A 132 -14.44 13.72 17.47
N ALA A 133 -14.11 13.12 16.33
CA ALA A 133 -14.07 11.66 16.19
C ALA A 133 -13.00 11.03 17.09
N ARG A 134 -11.82 11.67 17.20
CA ARG A 134 -10.76 11.21 18.10
C ARG A 134 -11.19 11.34 19.57
N ARG A 135 -11.82 12.44 19.96
CA ARG A 135 -12.32 12.62 21.34
C ARG A 135 -13.36 11.58 21.72
N ALA A 136 -14.28 11.26 20.79
CA ALA A 136 -15.26 10.20 21.00
C ALA A 136 -14.58 8.83 21.17
N TYR A 137 -13.60 8.51 20.32
CA TYR A 137 -12.80 7.31 20.42
C TYR A 137 -12.10 7.19 21.79
N ASP A 138 -11.42 8.25 22.23
CA ASP A 138 -10.70 8.27 23.51
C ASP A 138 -11.65 8.11 24.71
N LEU A 139 -12.84 8.72 24.67
CA LEU A 139 -13.86 8.58 25.70
C LEU A 139 -14.41 7.16 25.78
N LEU A 140 -14.67 6.53 24.62
CA LEU A 140 -15.12 5.14 24.56
C LEU A 140 -14.04 4.20 25.08
N ALA A 141 -12.79 4.40 24.68
CA ALA A 141 -11.66 3.59 25.15
C ALA A 141 -11.45 3.74 26.68
N ALA A 142 -11.59 4.96 27.20
CA ALA A 142 -11.45 5.21 28.65
C ALA A 142 -12.61 4.65 29.48
N GLY A 143 -13.83 4.66 28.93
CA GLY A 143 -15.03 4.22 29.64
C GLY A 143 -15.32 2.72 29.55
N PHE A 144 -15.01 2.10 28.40
CA PHE A 144 -15.40 0.73 28.09
C PHE A 144 -14.22 -0.19 27.74
N GLY A 145 -13.01 0.34 27.75
CA GLY A 145 -11.79 -0.37 27.36
C GLY A 145 -11.38 -0.12 25.91
N PRO A 146 -10.07 -0.29 25.59
CA PRO A 146 -9.50 0.05 24.28
C PRO A 146 -10.12 -0.71 23.11
N GLY A 147 -10.49 -1.97 23.31
CA GLY A 147 -11.07 -2.84 22.28
C GLY A 147 -12.53 -2.53 21.93
N PHE A 148 -13.20 -1.69 22.72
CA PHE A 148 -14.60 -1.33 22.48
C PHE A 148 -14.80 -0.59 21.15
N ASN A 149 -13.76 0.10 20.66
CA ASN A 149 -13.76 0.79 19.38
C ASN A 149 -13.62 -0.13 18.17
N GLY A 150 -13.33 -1.42 18.37
CA GLY A 150 -13.16 -2.40 17.30
C GLY A 150 -13.68 -3.79 17.68
N PRO A 151 -14.98 -3.94 17.90
CA PRO A 151 -15.55 -5.26 18.18
C PRO A 151 -15.37 -6.17 16.96
N ILE A 152 -15.16 -7.46 17.21
CA ILE A 152 -15.01 -8.48 16.20
C ILE A 152 -16.32 -9.29 16.16
N PRO A 153 -17.17 -9.11 15.14
CA PRO A 153 -18.35 -9.95 14.96
C PRO A 153 -17.95 -11.32 14.40
N ILE A 154 -18.40 -12.36 15.06
CA ILE A 154 -18.32 -13.75 14.55
C ILE A 154 -19.70 -14.13 14.07
N VAL A 155 -19.81 -14.43 12.78
CA VAL A 155 -21.05 -14.83 12.15
C VAL A 155 -21.09 -16.35 12.02
N VAL A 156 -22.14 -16.97 12.51
CA VAL A 156 -22.37 -18.41 12.47
C VAL A 156 -23.55 -18.67 11.53
N ASP A 157 -23.28 -19.33 10.42
CA ASP A 157 -24.31 -19.94 9.58
C ASP A 157 -24.65 -21.28 10.18
N VAL A 158 -25.82 -21.37 10.76
CA VAL A 158 -26.21 -22.44 11.68
C VAL A 158 -26.39 -23.78 10.97
N ASN A 159 -26.88 -23.77 9.73
CA ASN A 159 -27.16 -24.97 8.93
C ASN A 159 -27.85 -26.12 9.74
N GLY A 160 -28.77 -25.75 10.63
CA GLY A 160 -29.50 -26.69 11.49
C GLY A 160 -28.86 -27.02 12.84
N ASP A 161 -27.67 -26.50 13.11
CA ASP A 161 -26.96 -26.68 14.39
C ASP A 161 -26.92 -25.36 15.19
N GLU A 162 -28.01 -25.04 15.89
CA GLU A 162 -28.10 -23.84 16.73
C GLU A 162 -27.04 -23.84 17.86
N GLU A 163 -26.58 -25.03 18.30
CA GLU A 163 -25.58 -25.17 19.37
C GLU A 163 -24.19 -24.71 18.94
N ALA A 164 -23.91 -24.68 17.63
CA ALA A 164 -22.64 -24.16 17.12
C ALA A 164 -22.36 -22.71 17.56
N ALA A 165 -23.39 -21.86 17.59
CA ALA A 165 -23.26 -20.49 18.06
C ALA A 165 -22.93 -20.42 19.56
N GLN A 166 -23.49 -21.35 20.38
CA GLN A 166 -23.19 -21.46 21.79
C GLN A 166 -21.75 -21.96 22.00
N ARG A 167 -21.29 -22.94 21.23
CA ARG A 167 -19.90 -23.42 21.28
C ARG A 167 -18.91 -22.31 20.93
N VAL A 168 -19.21 -21.49 19.90
CA VAL A 168 -18.40 -20.31 19.59
C VAL A 168 -18.33 -19.35 20.76
N TYR A 169 -19.46 -19.02 21.38
CA TYR A 169 -19.52 -18.11 22.52
C TYR A 169 -18.67 -18.62 23.71
N GLU A 170 -18.80 -19.90 24.06
CA GLU A 170 -18.04 -20.51 25.14
C GLU A 170 -16.53 -20.56 24.85
N GLY A 171 -16.15 -20.90 23.62
CA GLY A 171 -14.76 -20.88 23.16
C GLY A 171 -14.14 -19.49 23.24
N VAL A 172 -14.87 -18.48 22.79
CA VAL A 172 -14.41 -17.08 22.83
C VAL A 172 -14.23 -16.58 24.25
N ARG A 173 -15.16 -16.86 25.16
CA ARG A 173 -15.08 -16.38 26.56
C ARG A 173 -13.85 -16.89 27.32
N SER A 174 -13.32 -18.03 26.95
CA SER A 174 -12.14 -18.64 27.57
C SER A 174 -10.83 -18.18 26.92
N LEU A 175 -10.90 -17.45 25.80
CA LEU A 175 -9.73 -17.07 25.03
C LEU A 175 -9.03 -15.85 25.64
N GLN A 176 -7.71 -15.91 25.76
CA GLN A 176 -6.90 -14.77 26.22
C GLN A 176 -6.93 -13.64 25.19
N GLY A 177 -7.05 -12.39 25.62
CA GLY A 177 -7.14 -11.22 24.76
C GLY A 177 -8.58 -10.81 24.48
N VAL A 178 -9.57 -11.49 25.07
CA VAL A 178 -10.97 -11.14 25.02
C VAL A 178 -11.37 -10.42 26.31
N ALA A 179 -11.80 -9.17 26.21
CA ALA A 179 -12.35 -8.42 27.35
C ALA A 179 -13.80 -8.83 27.66
N SER A 180 -14.60 -9.04 26.64
CA SER A 180 -15.97 -9.54 26.76
C SER A 180 -16.47 -10.18 25.47
N ALA A 181 -17.44 -11.10 25.61
CA ALA A 181 -18.18 -11.68 24.51
C ALA A 181 -19.68 -11.50 24.77
N GLY A 182 -20.41 -11.06 23.76
CA GLY A 182 -21.87 -10.99 23.79
C GLY A 182 -22.48 -12.38 23.56
N GLU A 183 -23.66 -12.62 24.15
CA GLU A 183 -24.42 -13.84 23.86
C GLU A 183 -24.81 -13.93 22.38
N PRO A 184 -24.98 -15.15 21.81
CA PRO A 184 -25.39 -15.34 20.43
C PRO A 184 -26.72 -14.64 20.16
N GLN A 185 -26.75 -13.77 19.15
CA GLN A 185 -27.95 -13.11 18.66
C GLN A 185 -28.38 -13.77 17.35
N PHE A 186 -29.55 -14.41 17.36
CA PHE A 186 -30.11 -15.10 16.21
C PHE A 186 -31.00 -14.16 15.38
N ASN A 187 -31.04 -14.39 14.07
CA ASN A 187 -32.11 -13.83 13.24
C ASN A 187 -33.47 -14.52 13.53
N ASP A 188 -34.59 -13.96 13.02
CA ASP A 188 -35.91 -14.46 13.28
C ASP A 188 -36.11 -15.92 12.85
N GLU A 189 -35.43 -16.35 11.78
CA GLU A 189 -35.50 -17.70 11.22
C GLU A 189 -34.53 -18.68 11.89
N LYS A 190 -33.69 -18.19 12.79
CA LYS A 190 -32.60 -18.95 13.47
C LYS A 190 -31.61 -19.65 12.52
N THR A 191 -31.44 -19.11 11.33
CA THR A 191 -30.49 -19.63 10.34
C THR A 191 -29.10 -19.07 10.52
N VAL A 192 -28.97 -17.86 11.10
CA VAL A 192 -27.72 -17.15 11.33
C VAL A 192 -27.68 -16.62 12.75
N ALA A 193 -26.54 -16.76 13.40
CA ALA A 193 -26.24 -16.11 14.69
C ALA A 193 -25.03 -15.20 14.59
N ILE A 194 -24.98 -14.16 15.43
CA ILE A 194 -23.83 -13.27 15.55
C ILE A 194 -23.39 -13.23 17.01
N VAL A 195 -22.09 -13.44 17.23
CA VAL A 195 -21.40 -13.28 18.51
C VAL A 195 -20.45 -12.10 18.41
N PHE A 196 -20.65 -11.06 19.21
CA PHE A 196 -19.73 -9.91 19.25
C PHE A 196 -18.66 -10.14 20.28
N VAL A 197 -17.39 -10.03 19.85
CA VAL A 197 -16.21 -10.15 20.70
C VAL A 197 -15.58 -8.79 20.85
N THR A 198 -15.40 -8.35 22.10
CA THR A 198 -14.64 -7.13 22.39
C THR A 198 -13.23 -7.54 22.83
N PRO A 199 -12.18 -7.16 22.06
CA PRO A 199 -10.80 -7.37 22.46
C PRO A 199 -10.43 -6.61 23.74
N ASP A 200 -9.38 -7.01 24.42
CA ASP A 200 -8.78 -6.26 25.53
C ASP A 200 -7.76 -5.20 25.06
N SER A 201 -7.43 -5.22 23.77
CA SER A 201 -6.47 -4.33 23.10
C SER A 201 -7.13 -3.44 22.06
N ALA A 202 -6.47 -2.34 21.67
CA ALA A 202 -7.01 -1.41 20.67
C ALA A 202 -7.04 -2.03 19.26
N PRO A 203 -7.94 -1.57 18.36
CA PRO A 203 -8.09 -2.14 17.02
C PRO A 203 -6.82 -2.19 16.18
N GLN A 204 -5.91 -1.22 16.38
CA GLN A 204 -4.64 -1.13 15.65
C GLN A 204 -3.49 -1.91 16.30
N ASP A 205 -3.71 -2.52 17.48
CA ASP A 205 -2.68 -3.28 18.18
C ASP A 205 -2.45 -4.63 17.51
N GLU A 206 -1.21 -5.10 17.53
CA GLU A 206 -0.82 -6.39 16.98
C GLU A 206 -1.55 -7.56 17.67
N THR A 207 -1.73 -7.43 18.97
CA THR A 207 -2.45 -8.40 19.80
C THR A 207 -3.89 -8.60 19.37
N THR A 208 -4.55 -7.55 18.81
CA THR A 208 -5.89 -7.69 18.22
C THR A 208 -5.85 -8.49 16.92
N GLY A 209 -4.80 -8.31 16.09
CA GLY A 209 -4.59 -9.13 14.89
C GLY A 209 -4.33 -10.60 15.23
N GLU A 210 -3.50 -10.86 16.25
CA GLU A 210 -3.24 -12.21 16.76
C GLU A 210 -4.51 -12.86 17.34
N LEU A 211 -5.37 -12.08 17.99
CA LEU A 211 -6.66 -12.56 18.46
C LEU A 211 -7.53 -13.06 17.31
N VAL A 212 -7.57 -12.32 16.19
CA VAL A 212 -8.30 -12.77 14.97
C VAL A 212 -7.75 -14.11 14.47
N GLU A 213 -6.43 -14.29 14.46
CA GLU A 213 -5.81 -15.57 14.05
C GLU A 213 -6.19 -16.71 14.99
N ARG A 214 -6.16 -16.47 16.30
CA ARG A 214 -6.57 -17.49 17.28
C ARG A 214 -8.06 -17.80 17.20
N LEU A 215 -8.92 -16.82 16.99
CA LEU A 215 -10.35 -17.06 16.76
C LEU A 215 -10.55 -17.99 15.55
N ARG A 216 -9.84 -17.77 14.45
CA ARG A 216 -9.92 -18.58 13.24
C ARG A 216 -9.25 -19.96 13.38
N GLY A 217 -8.13 -20.03 14.09
CA GLY A 217 -7.32 -21.26 14.21
C GLY A 217 -7.75 -22.19 15.34
N GLU A 218 -8.36 -21.66 16.40
CA GLU A 218 -8.70 -22.44 17.60
C GLU A 218 -10.22 -22.54 17.80
N VAL A 219 -10.92 -21.39 17.86
CA VAL A 219 -12.35 -21.36 18.20
C VAL A 219 -13.22 -21.87 17.06
N VAL A 220 -12.96 -21.42 15.83
CA VAL A 220 -13.76 -21.82 14.66
C VAL A 220 -13.70 -23.34 14.43
N PRO A 221 -12.54 -24.00 14.36
CA PRO A 221 -12.46 -25.44 14.17
C PRO A 221 -13.13 -26.22 15.30
N ALA A 222 -12.90 -25.82 16.57
CA ALA A 222 -13.49 -26.49 17.71
C ALA A 222 -15.02 -26.37 17.76
N ALA A 223 -15.57 -25.23 17.36
CA ALA A 223 -17.01 -25.00 17.33
C ALA A 223 -17.72 -25.70 16.17
N THR A 224 -17.02 -26.01 15.09
CA THR A 224 -17.56 -26.65 13.88
C THR A 224 -17.25 -28.14 13.79
N GLU A 225 -16.53 -28.69 14.77
CA GLU A 225 -16.20 -30.13 14.78
C GLU A 225 -17.48 -30.98 14.80
N GLY A 226 -17.64 -31.83 13.77
CA GLY A 226 -18.81 -32.70 13.63
C GLY A 226 -20.12 -31.97 13.27
N SER A 227 -20.07 -30.73 12.85
CA SER A 227 -21.22 -29.88 12.48
C SER A 227 -21.16 -29.42 11.03
N GLU A 228 -22.32 -29.20 10.41
CA GLU A 228 -22.43 -28.55 9.10
C GLU A 228 -22.46 -27.00 9.20
N ALA A 229 -22.40 -26.43 10.39
CA ALA A 229 -22.35 -25.00 10.60
C ALA A 229 -21.08 -24.38 10.04
N ALA A 230 -21.19 -23.20 9.45
CA ALA A 230 -20.05 -22.43 8.98
C ALA A 230 -19.85 -21.18 9.84
N VAL A 231 -18.61 -20.93 10.27
CA VAL A 231 -18.28 -19.82 11.17
C VAL A 231 -17.29 -18.89 10.49
N TYR A 232 -17.61 -17.58 10.49
CA TYR A 232 -16.83 -16.54 9.84
C TYR A 232 -16.45 -15.46 10.84
N VAL A 233 -15.16 -15.23 11.02
CA VAL A 233 -14.62 -14.09 11.80
C VAL A 233 -14.57 -12.88 10.89
N SER A 234 -15.34 -11.84 11.21
CA SER A 234 -15.59 -10.67 10.37
C SER A 234 -15.23 -9.36 11.11
N GLY A 235 -15.59 -8.24 10.51
CA GLY A 235 -15.35 -6.91 11.06
C GLY A 235 -14.10 -6.25 10.52
N LEU A 236 -13.89 -4.99 10.93
CA LEU A 236 -12.79 -4.17 10.41
C LEU A 236 -11.43 -4.77 10.76
N ASN A 237 -11.24 -5.29 11.98
CA ASN A 237 -9.98 -5.87 12.42
C ASN A 237 -9.59 -7.09 11.58
N ALA A 238 -10.55 -8.00 11.31
CA ALA A 238 -10.34 -9.15 10.46
C ALA A 238 -10.04 -8.73 9.02
N ALA A 239 -10.82 -7.78 8.46
CA ALA A 239 -10.61 -7.28 7.11
C ALA A 239 -9.23 -6.62 6.92
N PHE A 240 -8.77 -5.83 7.88
CA PHE A 240 -7.44 -5.20 7.82
C PHE A 240 -6.32 -6.23 7.96
N LYS A 241 -6.49 -7.22 8.83
CA LYS A 241 -5.55 -8.34 8.92
C LYS A 241 -5.44 -9.07 7.58
N ASP A 242 -6.56 -9.42 6.95
CA ASP A 242 -6.59 -10.10 5.65
C ASP A 242 -5.94 -9.26 4.53
N ILE A 243 -6.18 -7.95 4.53
CA ILE A 243 -5.53 -7.02 3.59
C ILE A 243 -4.02 -6.98 3.82
N GLY A 244 -3.59 -6.85 5.08
CA GLY A 244 -2.18 -6.84 5.46
C GLY A 244 -1.47 -8.11 5.01
N ASP A 245 -2.00 -9.27 5.36
CA ASP A 245 -1.45 -10.57 5.00
C ASP A 245 -1.36 -10.74 3.48
N ARG A 246 -2.41 -10.34 2.75
CA ARG A 246 -2.42 -10.40 1.28
C ARG A 246 -1.34 -9.50 0.66
N ILE A 247 -1.13 -8.31 1.22
CA ILE A 247 -0.07 -7.42 0.76
C ILE A 247 1.30 -8.06 1.04
N TYR A 248 1.55 -8.59 2.24
CA TYR A 248 2.82 -9.25 2.57
C TYR A 248 3.12 -10.44 1.66
N GLU A 249 2.15 -11.31 1.41
CA GLU A 249 2.31 -12.46 0.52
C GLU A 249 2.65 -12.07 -0.92
N ARG A 250 2.07 -10.97 -1.40
CA ARG A 250 2.19 -10.54 -2.80
C ARG A 250 3.31 -9.53 -3.03
N LEU A 251 3.82 -8.92 -1.99
CA LEU A 251 4.87 -7.90 -2.08
C LEU A 251 6.11 -8.37 -2.85
N PRO A 252 6.68 -9.57 -2.61
CA PRO A 252 7.85 -10.04 -3.36
C PRO A 252 7.58 -10.15 -4.86
N TRP A 253 6.40 -10.62 -5.25
CA TRP A 253 5.99 -10.75 -6.65
C TRP A 253 5.78 -9.40 -7.31
N PHE A 254 5.22 -8.44 -6.58
CA PHE A 254 5.07 -7.06 -7.02
C PHE A 254 6.42 -6.38 -7.23
N LEU A 255 7.36 -6.55 -6.31
CA LEU A 255 8.73 -6.02 -6.44
C LEU A 255 9.44 -6.64 -7.65
N LEU A 256 9.36 -7.95 -7.82
CA LEU A 256 9.94 -8.64 -8.98
C LEU A 256 9.35 -8.13 -10.30
N TYR A 257 8.05 -7.91 -10.33
CA TYR A 257 7.36 -7.34 -11.49
C TYR A 257 7.88 -5.94 -11.83
N ILE A 258 7.95 -5.02 -10.84
CA ILE A 258 8.44 -3.65 -11.05
C ILE A 258 9.89 -3.65 -11.56
N ILE A 259 10.76 -4.41 -10.91
CA ILE A 259 12.18 -4.51 -11.29
C ILE A 259 12.29 -5.09 -12.72
N GLY A 260 11.56 -6.15 -13.00
CA GLY A 260 11.56 -6.79 -14.32
C GLY A 260 11.05 -5.88 -15.43
N VAL A 261 9.92 -5.21 -15.20
CA VAL A 261 9.36 -4.24 -16.17
C VAL A 261 10.33 -3.09 -16.39
N THR A 262 10.84 -2.49 -15.32
CA THR A 262 11.80 -1.39 -15.41
C THR A 262 13.05 -1.81 -16.18
N PHE A 263 13.60 -2.99 -15.88
CA PHE A 263 14.73 -3.55 -16.61
C PHE A 263 14.43 -3.69 -18.12
N ILE A 264 13.30 -4.29 -18.48
CA ILE A 264 12.92 -4.51 -19.89
C ILE A 264 12.77 -3.18 -20.61
N VAL A 265 12.06 -2.22 -20.02
CA VAL A 265 11.84 -0.90 -20.63
C VAL A 265 13.15 -0.14 -20.80
N LEU A 266 14.03 -0.16 -19.80
CA LEU A 266 15.35 0.46 -19.89
C LEU A 266 16.24 -0.25 -20.92
N ALA A 267 16.20 -1.57 -21.00
CA ALA A 267 16.94 -2.35 -22.01
C ALA A 267 16.51 -1.98 -23.42
N MET A 268 15.22 -1.80 -23.65
CA MET A 268 14.69 -1.31 -24.94
C MET A 268 15.09 0.13 -25.23
N ALA A 269 15.06 1.01 -24.22
CA ALA A 269 15.38 2.43 -24.37
C ALA A 269 16.88 2.66 -24.65
N PHE A 270 17.74 2.03 -23.87
CA PHE A 270 19.20 2.22 -23.93
C PHE A 270 19.92 1.22 -24.84
N ARG A 271 19.25 0.16 -25.27
CA ARG A 271 19.85 -0.95 -26.05
C ARG A 271 21.12 -1.53 -25.39
N SER A 272 21.19 -1.50 -24.06
CA SER A 272 22.31 -1.95 -23.25
C SER A 272 21.82 -2.66 -22.00
N ILE A 273 22.17 -3.93 -21.88
CA ILE A 273 21.80 -4.75 -20.70
C ILE A 273 22.50 -4.22 -19.44
N VAL A 274 23.77 -3.81 -19.55
CA VAL A 274 24.57 -3.33 -18.40
C VAL A 274 23.97 -2.06 -17.82
N VAL A 275 23.66 -1.08 -18.69
CA VAL A 275 23.04 0.19 -18.24
C VAL A 275 21.68 -0.05 -17.61
N SER A 276 20.89 -0.96 -18.18
CA SER A 276 19.55 -1.28 -17.67
C SER A 276 19.61 -2.01 -16.32
N LEU A 277 20.57 -2.91 -16.15
CA LEU A 277 20.74 -3.61 -14.86
C LEU A 277 21.17 -2.65 -13.75
N THR A 278 22.12 -1.75 -14.03
CA THR A 278 22.59 -0.76 -13.03
C THR A 278 21.57 0.33 -12.72
N ALA A 279 20.58 0.53 -13.55
CA ALA A 279 19.52 1.51 -13.36
C ALA A 279 18.24 0.91 -12.75
N ALA A 280 18.06 -0.43 -12.83
CA ALA A 280 16.90 -1.13 -12.29
C ALA A 280 17.07 -1.57 -10.82
N VAL A 281 18.30 -1.60 -10.34
CA VAL A 281 18.71 -1.90 -8.96
C VAL A 281 19.02 -0.60 -8.22
#